data_4c474dc172f1aebcdf073e2c05b8e1d7
#
_entry.id   4c474dc172f1aebcdf073e2c05b8e1d7
#
_cell.length_a   1.000
_cell.length_b   1.000
_cell.length_c   1.000
_cell.angle_alpha   90.00
_cell.angle_beta   90.00
_cell.angle_gamma   90.00
#
_symmetry.space_group_name_H-M   'P 1'
#
loop_
_entity.id
_entity.type
_entity.pdbx_description
1 polymer ?
#
loop_
_entity_poly.entity_id
_entity_poly.type
_entity_poly.pdbx_seq_one_letter_code
_entity_poly.pdbx_strand_id
1 'polypeptide(L)'
;MNDIFHPLNTDIMPPRRMNNPLRYEPHPLCLLAAGEVRGMIESRSEWHQEVSQGKMFGVLVVERADHQAASGACELGYLAAYSGQLLGRSDWPGFVPAVFDYLQPDGYFKTHEREIDRLTAEIERLSSSAELKAARSELERLQRESATATERQRQAMAAAKLLRDRRRQSAFLSERDKAELIGESQFQKAELHRIKKHYRQLIEEQQALTDRLEAEIEAKEQRRRQMSVDLQQWLFSQFTMTNYRGEQSSLLRIFADRGLAVPPSGSGECCEPKLLQYAFSHGLRPLCMAMFWIGESPQGEVRHDGHYYPACSGKCKPILQWMLPPEVTADDSERRFTMADLPVVYEDQDLIVVDKPSGMLSVPGKTAVSSVVELLDAHFGNSARALSVHRLDQATSGLLVVAKHPDAQRELQRMFENRMVEKRYLALIEGNLPADTPHEGTIDLPLRPDLDDRPRQMADHKHGRKAVSHYRVLKEEDGRTLLELRPETGRTHQLRLHCAHKDGLGLPIVGDELYGKKGHRMMLHAYSLTFRNPFSGKLINLKSDIGFS
;
A
#
# COMPACT_ATOMS: atom_id res chain seq x y z
N MET A 1 -28.85 -23.01 20.99
CA MET A 1 -27.59 -22.53 20.40
C MET A 1 -27.88 -22.28 18.94
N ASN A 2 -27.77 -21.02 18.49
CA ASN A 2 -27.95 -20.72 17.07
C ASN A 2 -26.86 -21.46 16.30
N ASP A 3 -27.24 -22.36 15.40
CA ASP A 3 -26.30 -23.17 14.65
C ASP A 3 -25.53 -22.24 13.69
N ILE A 4 -24.24 -22.05 13.95
CA ILE A 4 -23.33 -21.24 13.13
C ILE A 4 -22.79 -22.03 11.92
N PHE A 5 -22.93 -23.35 12.01
CA PHE A 5 -22.63 -24.28 10.93
C PHE A 5 -23.84 -24.38 9.99
N HIS A 6 -23.65 -24.03 8.73
CA HIS A 6 -24.67 -24.13 7.69
C HIS A 6 -24.39 -25.37 6.83
N PRO A 7 -25.27 -26.39 6.83
CA PRO A 7 -25.11 -27.57 5.98
C PRO A 7 -25.10 -27.20 4.49
N LEU A 8 -24.21 -27.83 3.71
CA LEU A 8 -24.08 -27.59 2.27
C LEU A 8 -24.34 -28.88 1.50
N ASN A 9 -25.51 -28.99 0.87
CA ASN A 9 -25.89 -30.14 0.06
C ASN A 9 -25.51 -29.94 -1.41
N THR A 10 -24.46 -30.61 -1.87
CA THR A 10 -23.94 -30.48 -3.24
C THR A 10 -23.11 -31.68 -3.66
N ASP A 11 -23.04 -31.93 -4.96
CA ASP A 11 -22.17 -32.95 -5.55
C ASP A 11 -20.76 -32.39 -5.92
N ILE A 12 -20.50 -31.13 -5.62
CA ILE A 12 -19.20 -30.49 -5.90
C ILE A 12 -18.16 -31.11 -4.95
N MET A 13 -17.15 -31.73 -5.54
CA MET A 13 -16.05 -32.34 -4.77
C MET A 13 -15.18 -31.28 -4.07
N PRO A 14 -14.87 -31.48 -2.78
CA PRO A 14 -13.97 -30.59 -2.06
C PRO A 14 -12.54 -30.64 -2.61
N PRO A 15 -11.77 -29.55 -2.50
CA PRO A 15 -10.39 -29.53 -2.93
C PRO A 15 -9.52 -30.43 -2.03
N ARG A 16 -8.47 -31.01 -2.58
CA ARG A 16 -7.53 -31.86 -1.82
C ARG A 16 -6.76 -31.12 -0.73
N ARG A 17 -6.51 -29.83 -0.93
CA ARG A 17 -5.87 -28.91 0.01
C ARG A 17 -6.64 -27.62 0.06
N MET A 18 -6.63 -26.95 1.21
CA MET A 18 -7.26 -25.67 1.38
C MET A 18 -6.63 -24.63 0.43
N ASN A 19 -7.45 -23.80 -0.24
CA ASN A 19 -6.93 -22.70 -1.04
C ASN A 19 -6.14 -21.71 -0.18
N ASN A 20 -5.12 -21.09 -0.78
CA ASN A 20 -4.30 -20.09 -0.07
C ASN A 20 -5.11 -18.79 0.10
N PRO A 21 -5.45 -18.35 1.32
CA PRO A 21 -6.28 -17.16 1.52
C PRO A 21 -5.65 -15.86 1.05
N LEU A 22 -4.33 -15.83 0.80
CA LEU A 22 -3.61 -14.66 0.30
C LEU A 22 -3.62 -14.56 -1.23
N ARG A 23 -3.97 -15.68 -1.90
CA ARG A 23 -4.03 -15.78 -3.37
C ARG A 23 -4.92 -16.95 -3.74
N TYR A 24 -6.07 -16.67 -4.30
CA TYR A 24 -6.96 -17.75 -4.76
C TYR A 24 -7.94 -17.25 -5.82
N GLU A 25 -8.41 -18.18 -6.61
CA GLU A 25 -9.71 -18.11 -7.27
C GLU A 25 -10.72 -18.82 -6.37
N PRO A 26 -11.92 -18.26 -6.17
CA PRO A 26 -12.91 -18.89 -5.33
C PRO A 26 -13.24 -20.29 -5.83
N HIS A 27 -13.16 -21.29 -4.95
CA HIS A 27 -13.60 -22.64 -5.28
C HIS A 27 -15.12 -22.65 -5.51
N PRO A 28 -15.68 -23.49 -6.41
CA PRO A 28 -17.14 -23.56 -6.65
C PRO A 28 -17.97 -23.76 -5.37
N LEU A 29 -17.48 -24.49 -4.38
CA LEU A 29 -18.12 -24.61 -3.06
C LEU A 29 -18.24 -23.26 -2.34
N CYS A 30 -17.21 -22.41 -2.45
CA CYS A 30 -17.24 -21.07 -1.85
C CYS A 30 -18.21 -20.15 -2.59
N LEU A 31 -18.36 -20.30 -3.92
CA LEU A 31 -19.34 -19.53 -4.70
C LEU A 31 -20.77 -19.88 -4.28
N LEU A 32 -21.04 -21.16 -4.07
CA LEU A 32 -22.35 -21.64 -3.59
C LEU A 32 -22.64 -21.07 -2.18
N ALA A 33 -21.73 -21.26 -1.23
CA ALA A 33 -21.87 -20.76 0.14
C ALA A 33 -22.01 -19.21 0.19
N ALA A 34 -21.25 -18.48 -0.63
CA ALA A 34 -21.34 -17.02 -0.72
C ALA A 34 -22.70 -16.56 -1.28
N GLY A 35 -23.28 -17.31 -2.22
CA GLY A 35 -24.62 -17.06 -2.73
C GLY A 35 -25.69 -17.19 -1.63
N GLU A 36 -25.61 -18.21 -0.79
CA GLU A 36 -26.52 -18.39 0.35
C GLU A 36 -26.36 -17.27 1.38
N VAL A 37 -25.11 -16.89 1.72
CA VAL A 37 -24.84 -15.77 2.63
C VAL A 37 -25.37 -14.45 2.07
N ARG A 38 -25.24 -14.21 0.76
CA ARG A 38 -25.81 -13.03 0.11
C ARG A 38 -27.33 -12.99 0.24
N GLY A 39 -28.01 -14.11 0.01
CA GLY A 39 -29.46 -14.22 0.24
C GLY A 39 -29.86 -13.94 1.69
N MET A 40 -29.09 -14.42 2.67
CA MET A 40 -29.30 -14.09 4.09
C MET A 40 -29.15 -12.58 4.36
N ILE A 41 -28.17 -11.92 3.77
CA ILE A 41 -27.95 -10.48 3.94
C ILE A 41 -29.08 -9.68 3.31
N GLU A 42 -29.49 -10.04 2.09
CA GLU A 42 -30.59 -9.38 1.36
C GLU A 42 -31.95 -9.53 2.07
N SER A 43 -32.16 -10.60 2.81
CA SER A 43 -33.38 -10.84 3.60
C SER A 43 -33.46 -9.94 4.85
N ARG A 44 -32.38 -9.29 5.27
CA ARG A 44 -32.31 -8.48 6.50
C ARG A 44 -32.28 -6.98 6.17
N SER A 45 -33.46 -6.37 6.10
CA SER A 45 -33.61 -4.96 5.75
C SER A 45 -32.87 -4.01 6.68
N GLU A 46 -32.71 -4.38 7.95
CA GLU A 46 -31.98 -3.59 8.95
C GLU A 46 -30.48 -3.42 8.63
N TRP A 47 -29.90 -4.28 7.80
CA TRP A 47 -28.49 -4.22 7.41
C TRP A 47 -28.22 -3.38 6.17
N HIS A 48 -29.25 -3.13 5.35
CA HIS A 48 -29.10 -2.55 4.02
C HIS A 48 -28.35 -1.22 4.03
N GLN A 49 -28.62 -0.35 5.01
CA GLN A 49 -27.98 0.96 5.09
C GLN A 49 -26.47 0.88 5.33
N GLU A 50 -26.01 0.00 6.26
CA GLU A 50 -24.58 -0.14 6.55
C GLU A 50 -23.88 -0.95 5.47
N VAL A 51 -24.52 -2.03 4.98
CA VAL A 51 -23.93 -2.89 3.95
C VAL A 51 -23.79 -2.18 2.62
N SER A 52 -24.74 -1.30 2.25
CA SER A 52 -24.65 -0.50 1.01
C SER A 52 -23.47 0.45 0.99
N GLN A 53 -22.97 0.91 2.15
CA GLN A 53 -21.76 1.73 2.26
C GLN A 53 -20.46 0.92 2.05
N GLY A 54 -20.57 -0.39 1.92
CA GLY A 54 -19.47 -1.29 1.63
C GLY A 54 -19.01 -2.12 2.82
N LYS A 55 -19.12 -3.44 2.68
CA LYS A 55 -18.75 -4.41 3.74
C LYS A 55 -18.10 -5.66 3.15
N MET A 56 -17.07 -6.16 3.83
CA MET A 56 -16.47 -7.46 3.50
C MET A 56 -17.17 -8.57 4.26
N PHE A 57 -17.62 -9.58 3.53
CA PHE A 57 -18.11 -10.85 4.05
C PHE A 57 -17.18 -11.99 3.66
N GLY A 58 -17.29 -13.11 4.35
CA GLY A 58 -16.47 -14.28 4.06
C GLY A 58 -17.19 -15.56 4.37
N VAL A 59 -16.82 -16.60 3.65
CA VAL A 59 -17.26 -17.98 3.88
C VAL A 59 -16.05 -18.89 4.01
N LEU A 60 -16.16 -19.89 4.88
CA LEU A 60 -15.22 -20.98 5.04
C LEU A 60 -15.99 -22.29 4.93
N VAL A 61 -15.76 -23.03 3.88
CA VAL A 61 -16.33 -24.39 3.74
C VAL A 61 -15.53 -25.33 4.63
N VAL A 62 -16.25 -26.11 5.43
CA VAL A 62 -15.69 -27.00 6.45
C VAL A 62 -16.33 -28.36 6.42
N GLU A 63 -15.62 -29.36 6.92
CA GLU A 63 -16.20 -30.66 7.31
C GLU A 63 -16.31 -30.77 8.82
N ARG A 64 -17.43 -31.32 9.26
CA ARG A 64 -17.72 -31.70 10.64
C ARG A 64 -17.79 -33.22 10.73
N ALA A 65 -17.07 -33.81 11.68
CA ALA A 65 -17.24 -35.24 11.95
C ALA A 65 -18.68 -35.54 12.43
N ASP A 66 -19.38 -36.44 11.75
CA ASP A 66 -20.69 -36.88 12.20
C ASP A 66 -20.52 -37.97 13.27
N HIS A 67 -20.65 -37.56 14.52
CA HIS A 67 -20.58 -38.47 15.67
C HIS A 67 -21.77 -39.45 15.77
N GLN A 68 -22.81 -39.28 14.94
CA GLN A 68 -23.99 -40.17 14.94
C GLN A 68 -23.95 -41.20 13.81
N ALA A 69 -23.09 -41.00 12.78
CA ALA A 69 -22.98 -41.94 11.68
C ALA A 69 -22.04 -43.09 12.06
N ALA A 70 -22.54 -44.32 12.07
CA ALA A 70 -21.75 -45.54 12.33
C ALA A 70 -20.61 -45.76 11.28
N SER A 71 -20.56 -44.98 10.19
CA SER A 71 -19.63 -45.09 9.06
C SER A 71 -18.49 -44.07 9.06
N GLY A 72 -18.37 -43.21 10.09
CA GLY A 72 -17.37 -42.13 10.08
C GLY A 72 -17.62 -41.11 8.98
N ALA A 73 -18.87 -40.92 8.54
CA ALA A 73 -19.25 -39.92 7.55
C ALA A 73 -18.97 -38.51 8.08
N CYS A 74 -18.49 -37.63 7.20
CA CYS A 74 -18.33 -36.20 7.51
C CYS A 74 -19.47 -35.41 6.87
N GLU A 75 -20.02 -34.47 7.60
CA GLU A 75 -21.01 -33.53 7.10
C GLU A 75 -20.29 -32.31 6.50
N LEU A 76 -20.63 -31.98 5.25
CA LEU A 76 -20.11 -30.78 4.57
C LEU A 76 -20.99 -29.58 4.91
N GLY A 77 -20.38 -28.47 5.22
CA GLY A 77 -21.08 -27.22 5.48
C GLY A 77 -20.16 -26.02 5.37
N TYR A 78 -20.67 -24.85 5.75
CA TYR A 78 -19.88 -23.64 5.76
C TYR A 78 -20.10 -22.80 7.01
N LEU A 79 -19.14 -21.96 7.30
CA LEU A 79 -19.19 -20.88 8.29
C LEU A 79 -19.23 -19.55 7.54
N ALA A 80 -19.96 -18.56 8.07
CA ALA A 80 -20.04 -17.21 7.54
C ALA A 80 -19.44 -16.19 8.52
N ALA A 81 -18.80 -15.15 8.00
CA ALA A 81 -18.26 -14.02 8.77
C ALA A 81 -18.45 -12.69 8.04
N TYR A 82 -18.39 -11.61 8.80
CA TYR A 82 -18.22 -10.24 8.30
C TYR A 82 -17.02 -9.60 8.99
N SER A 83 -16.36 -8.64 8.32
CA SER A 83 -15.20 -7.94 8.90
C SER A 83 -15.63 -6.89 9.92
N GLY A 84 -14.92 -6.82 11.04
CA GLY A 84 -15.22 -5.89 12.14
C GLY A 84 -16.61 -6.13 12.74
N GLN A 85 -17.36 -5.05 12.90
CA GLN A 85 -18.73 -5.03 13.45
C GLN A 85 -19.77 -4.82 12.35
N LEU A 86 -21.01 -5.20 12.62
CA LEU A 86 -22.17 -4.88 11.78
C LEU A 86 -23.27 -4.34 12.70
N LEU A 87 -23.71 -3.10 12.48
CA LEU A 87 -24.61 -2.36 13.38
C LEU A 87 -24.11 -2.33 14.84
N GLY A 88 -22.80 -2.14 15.02
CA GLY A 88 -22.18 -2.10 16.34
C GLY A 88 -22.10 -3.46 17.07
N ARG A 89 -22.40 -4.58 16.39
CA ARG A 89 -22.38 -5.92 16.96
C ARG A 89 -21.36 -6.82 16.25
N SER A 90 -20.80 -7.75 16.98
CA SER A 90 -19.85 -8.76 16.50
C SER A 90 -20.39 -10.19 16.52
N ASP A 91 -21.66 -10.39 16.89
CA ASP A 91 -22.27 -11.69 17.25
C ASP A 91 -23.64 -11.94 16.60
N TRP A 92 -23.82 -11.56 15.34
CA TRP A 92 -25.09 -11.80 14.65
C TRP A 92 -25.36 -13.31 14.44
N PRO A 93 -26.60 -13.77 14.66
CA PRO A 93 -26.98 -15.18 14.42
C PRO A 93 -26.68 -15.63 12.99
N GLY A 94 -26.09 -16.82 12.84
CA GLY A 94 -25.66 -17.40 11.57
C GLY A 94 -24.24 -16.97 11.13
N PHE A 95 -23.57 -16.14 11.91
CA PHE A 95 -22.18 -15.70 11.64
C PHE A 95 -21.28 -16.07 12.81
N VAL A 96 -20.01 -16.39 12.51
CA VAL A 96 -19.03 -16.63 13.57
C VAL A 96 -18.82 -15.35 14.39
N PRO A 97 -18.73 -15.45 15.72
CA PRO A 97 -18.51 -14.29 16.58
C PRO A 97 -17.10 -13.71 16.40
N ALA A 98 -16.86 -12.55 17.00
CA ALA A 98 -15.52 -12.01 17.15
C ALA A 98 -14.62 -12.99 17.92
N VAL A 99 -13.31 -12.96 17.64
CA VAL A 99 -12.30 -13.73 18.40
C VAL A 99 -12.30 -13.33 19.87
N PHE A 100 -12.48 -12.05 20.12
CA PHE A 100 -12.63 -11.48 21.45
C PHE A 100 -13.71 -10.39 21.42
N ASP A 101 -14.72 -10.51 22.32
CA ASP A 101 -15.78 -9.51 22.45
C ASP A 101 -15.34 -8.39 23.39
N TYR A 102 -14.88 -7.28 22.83
CA TYR A 102 -14.47 -6.08 23.55
C TYR A 102 -15.56 -5.00 23.62
N LEU A 103 -16.75 -5.29 23.07
CA LEU A 103 -17.86 -4.33 22.94
C LEU A 103 -18.78 -4.25 24.14
N GLN A 104 -18.58 -5.08 25.15
CA GLN A 104 -19.39 -5.06 26.36
C GLN A 104 -19.45 -3.66 26.97
N PRO A 105 -20.63 -3.07 27.20
CA PRO A 105 -20.78 -1.66 27.58
C PRO A 105 -20.00 -1.25 28.81
N ASP A 106 -19.87 -2.15 29.79
CA ASP A 106 -19.13 -1.94 31.04
C ASP A 106 -17.79 -2.69 31.07
N GLY A 107 -17.36 -3.23 29.93
CA GLY A 107 -16.09 -3.89 29.76
C GLY A 107 -14.91 -2.92 29.82
N TYR A 108 -13.73 -3.50 30.05
CA TYR A 108 -12.48 -2.73 30.18
C TYR A 108 -12.25 -1.77 29.00
N PHE A 109 -12.40 -2.27 27.77
CA PHE A 109 -12.20 -1.47 26.54
C PHE A 109 -13.13 -0.25 26.51
N LYS A 110 -14.44 -0.47 26.64
CA LYS A 110 -15.44 0.60 26.56
C LYS A 110 -15.33 1.63 27.70
N THR A 111 -14.87 1.21 28.85
CA THR A 111 -14.64 2.11 29.98
C THR A 111 -13.45 3.05 29.71
N HIS A 112 -12.32 2.51 29.22
CA HIS A 112 -11.14 3.31 28.91
C HIS A 112 -11.31 4.14 27.62
N GLU A 113 -12.04 3.65 26.62
CA GLU A 113 -12.44 4.42 25.44
C GLU A 113 -13.19 5.69 25.87
N ARG A 114 -14.20 5.57 26.76
CA ARG A 114 -14.92 6.74 27.30
C ARG A 114 -14.03 7.72 28.06
N GLU A 115 -12.99 7.24 28.74
CA GLU A 115 -12.02 8.12 29.40
C GLU A 115 -11.16 8.89 28.40
N ILE A 116 -10.74 8.22 27.31
CA ILE A 116 -9.99 8.84 26.22
C ILE A 116 -10.86 9.90 25.52
N ASP A 117 -12.13 9.62 25.27
CA ASP A 117 -13.08 10.56 24.66
C ASP A 117 -13.30 11.80 25.54
N ARG A 118 -13.44 11.62 26.86
CA ARG A 118 -13.54 12.75 27.81
C ARG A 118 -12.29 13.62 27.77
N LEU A 119 -11.12 13.00 27.73
CA LEU A 119 -9.85 13.74 27.67
C LEU A 119 -9.70 14.45 26.33
N THR A 120 -10.18 13.86 25.23
CA THR A 120 -10.22 14.48 23.90
C THR A 120 -11.10 15.73 23.89
N ALA A 121 -12.31 15.65 24.44
CA ALA A 121 -13.23 16.78 24.56
C ALA A 121 -12.66 17.90 25.47
N GLU A 122 -11.91 17.54 26.53
CA GLU A 122 -11.24 18.51 27.39
C GLU A 122 -10.12 19.24 26.65
N ILE A 123 -9.29 18.53 25.87
CA ILE A 123 -8.23 19.11 25.03
C ILE A 123 -8.82 20.09 24.02
N GLU A 124 -9.89 19.71 23.32
CA GLU A 124 -10.57 20.57 22.35
C GLU A 124 -11.12 21.85 23.02
N ARG A 125 -11.73 21.72 24.19
CA ARG A 125 -12.21 22.85 24.98
C ARG A 125 -11.10 23.82 25.37
N LEU A 126 -9.97 23.32 25.89
CA LEU A 126 -8.83 24.13 26.28
C LEU A 126 -8.16 24.80 25.07
N SER A 127 -7.94 24.06 23.97
CA SER A 127 -7.33 24.56 22.74
C SER A 127 -8.18 25.66 22.08
N SER A 128 -9.50 25.60 22.23
CA SER A 128 -10.44 26.61 21.71
C SER A 128 -10.79 27.70 22.71
N SER A 129 -10.23 27.67 23.95
CA SER A 129 -10.60 28.57 25.03
C SER A 129 -10.38 30.05 24.68
N ALA A 130 -11.24 30.91 25.24
CA ALA A 130 -11.11 32.37 25.11
C ALA A 130 -9.82 32.86 25.80
N GLU A 131 -9.42 32.21 26.89
CA GLU A 131 -8.22 32.53 27.66
C GLU A 131 -6.94 32.33 26.84
N LEU A 132 -6.76 31.18 26.19
CA LEU A 132 -5.61 30.90 25.30
C LEU A 132 -5.57 31.84 24.10
N LYS A 133 -6.73 32.07 23.47
CA LYS A 133 -6.83 33.01 22.36
C LYS A 133 -6.46 34.44 22.75
N ALA A 134 -6.95 34.89 23.91
CA ALA A 134 -6.60 36.21 24.46
C ALA A 134 -5.10 36.30 24.78
N ALA A 135 -4.54 35.27 25.42
CA ALA A 135 -3.12 35.23 25.78
C ALA A 135 -2.22 35.32 24.52
N ARG A 136 -2.53 34.57 23.48
CA ARG A 136 -1.80 34.62 22.18
C ARG A 136 -1.93 35.97 21.51
N SER A 137 -3.15 36.52 21.45
CA SER A 137 -3.40 37.81 20.81
C SER A 137 -2.68 38.95 21.55
N GLU A 138 -2.65 38.92 22.89
CA GLU A 138 -1.93 39.90 23.69
C GLU A 138 -0.40 39.81 23.51
N LEU A 139 0.12 38.61 23.47
CA LEU A 139 1.54 38.36 23.16
C LEU A 139 1.94 38.96 21.80
N GLU A 140 1.16 38.68 20.77
CA GLU A 140 1.39 39.25 19.44
C GLU A 140 1.27 40.77 19.40
N ARG A 141 0.32 41.34 20.17
CA ARG A 141 0.16 42.79 20.31
C ARG A 141 1.41 43.44 20.94
N LEU A 142 1.88 42.88 22.05
CA LEU A 142 3.09 43.38 22.74
C LEU A 142 4.35 43.27 21.88
N GLN A 143 4.50 42.18 21.14
CA GLN A 143 5.62 42.00 20.21
C GLN A 143 5.60 43.05 19.08
N ARG A 144 4.43 43.33 18.49
CA ARG A 144 4.25 44.37 17.48
C ARG A 144 4.51 45.77 18.00
N GLU A 145 3.99 46.08 19.19
CA GLU A 145 4.22 47.38 19.86
C GLU A 145 5.69 47.59 20.17
N SER A 146 6.38 46.57 20.72
CA SER A 146 7.81 46.59 20.98
C SER A 146 8.63 46.89 19.75
N ALA A 147 8.31 46.22 18.63
CA ALA A 147 8.97 46.44 17.34
C ALA A 147 8.78 47.89 16.87
N THR A 148 7.52 48.35 16.89
CA THR A 148 7.15 49.70 16.45
C THR A 148 7.80 50.80 17.31
N ALA A 149 7.75 50.67 18.63
CA ALA A 149 8.35 51.63 19.55
C ALA A 149 9.90 51.67 19.41
N THR A 150 10.52 50.51 19.28
CA THR A 150 11.95 50.38 19.06
C THR A 150 12.39 51.04 17.73
N GLU A 151 11.65 50.82 16.67
CA GLU A 151 11.94 51.39 15.37
C GLU A 151 11.73 52.91 15.34
N ARG A 152 10.65 53.41 15.96
CA ARG A 152 10.38 54.84 16.11
C ARG A 152 11.52 55.53 16.86
N GLN A 153 12.01 54.96 17.95
CA GLN A 153 13.11 55.49 18.71
C GLN A 153 14.43 55.47 17.94
N ARG A 154 14.70 54.44 17.12
CA ARG A 154 15.86 54.35 16.22
C ARG A 154 15.83 55.46 15.16
N GLN A 155 14.69 55.73 14.58
CA GLN A 155 14.50 56.80 13.58
C GLN A 155 14.71 58.16 14.24
N ALA A 156 14.18 58.40 15.45
CA ALA A 156 14.41 59.60 16.21
C ALA A 156 15.90 59.81 16.55
N MET A 157 16.61 58.74 16.91
CA MET A 157 18.05 58.76 17.16
C MET A 157 18.85 59.08 15.89
N ALA A 158 18.46 58.53 14.77
CA ALA A 158 19.11 58.80 13.49
C ALA A 158 18.92 60.26 13.04
N ALA A 159 17.70 60.78 13.15
CA ALA A 159 17.41 62.19 12.86
C ALA A 159 18.18 63.14 13.78
N ALA A 160 18.17 62.89 15.09
CA ALA A 160 18.92 63.71 16.06
C ALA A 160 20.44 63.61 15.88
N LYS A 161 20.96 62.46 15.41
CA LYS A 161 22.37 62.34 15.05
C LYS A 161 22.73 63.25 13.89
N LEU A 162 21.96 63.31 12.85
CA LEU A 162 22.16 64.20 11.73
C LEU A 162 22.19 65.69 12.17
N LEU A 163 21.28 66.07 13.05
CA LEU A 163 21.26 67.44 13.62
C LEU A 163 22.51 67.73 14.46
N ARG A 164 22.92 66.78 15.32
CA ARG A 164 24.15 66.94 16.12
C ARG A 164 25.39 67.01 15.21
N ASP A 165 25.48 66.23 14.18
CA ASP A 165 26.61 66.25 13.23
C ASP A 165 26.66 67.58 12.47
N ARG A 166 25.55 68.18 12.06
CA ARG A 166 25.46 69.53 11.52
C ARG A 166 25.92 70.59 12.51
N ARG A 167 25.49 70.53 13.78
CA ARG A 167 25.94 71.44 14.84
C ARG A 167 27.45 71.33 15.08
N ARG A 168 28.06 70.15 15.02
CA ARG A 168 29.50 69.92 15.15
C ARG A 168 30.34 70.50 14.02
N GLN A 169 29.75 70.71 12.87
CA GLN A 169 30.42 71.31 11.71
C GLN A 169 30.42 72.85 11.77
N SER A 170 29.70 73.48 12.69
CA SER A 170 29.76 74.92 12.85
C SER A 170 31.04 75.35 13.55
N ALA A 171 31.65 76.45 13.12
CA ALA A 171 33.02 76.84 13.43
C ALA A 171 33.37 77.27 14.88
N PHE A 172 32.37 77.43 15.77
CA PHE A 172 32.54 77.81 17.16
C PHE A 172 31.63 77.01 18.12
N LEU A 173 32.11 75.84 18.58
CA LEU A 173 31.46 75.07 19.66
C LEU A 173 32.17 75.32 20.99
N SER A 174 31.43 75.83 21.97
CA SER A 174 31.92 75.93 23.34
C SER A 174 32.02 74.52 23.99
N GLU A 175 32.83 74.38 25.02
CA GLU A 175 32.90 73.10 25.78
C GLU A 175 31.53 72.72 26.39
N ARG A 176 30.70 73.71 26.70
CA ARG A 176 29.32 73.48 27.16
C ARG A 176 28.44 72.86 26.05
N ASP A 177 28.54 73.37 24.79
CA ASP A 177 27.78 72.82 23.67
C ASP A 177 28.20 71.38 23.34
N LYS A 178 29.50 71.08 23.44
CA LYS A 178 30.02 69.72 23.26
C LYS A 178 29.47 68.76 24.32
N ALA A 179 29.43 69.19 25.57
CA ALA A 179 28.88 68.40 26.68
C ALA A 179 27.36 68.15 26.50
N GLU A 180 26.61 69.17 26.02
CA GLU A 180 25.18 69.04 25.71
C GLU A 180 24.90 68.03 24.61
N LEU A 181 25.61 68.05 23.50
CA LEU A 181 25.51 67.11 22.42
C LEU A 181 25.82 65.65 22.81
N ILE A 182 26.78 65.48 23.74
CA ILE A 182 27.08 64.16 24.32
C ILE A 182 25.91 63.70 25.23
N GLY A 183 25.41 64.59 26.09
CA GLY A 183 24.28 64.32 26.96
C GLY A 183 23.02 63.93 26.21
N GLU A 184 22.67 64.63 25.10
CA GLU A 184 21.56 64.26 24.21
C GLU A 184 21.74 62.85 23.65
N SER A 185 22.96 62.52 23.19
CA SER A 185 23.22 61.17 22.65
C SER A 185 23.09 60.07 23.69
N GLN A 186 23.58 60.33 24.90
CA GLN A 186 23.47 59.40 26.04
C GLN A 186 22.02 59.22 26.47
N PHE A 187 21.26 60.31 26.54
CA PHE A 187 19.82 60.26 26.88
C PHE A 187 19.03 59.40 25.90
N GLN A 188 19.21 59.59 24.59
CA GLN A 188 18.51 58.80 23.57
C GLN A 188 18.88 57.33 23.60
N LYS A 189 20.14 56.98 23.86
CA LYS A 189 20.56 55.58 24.06
C LYS A 189 19.91 54.96 25.31
N ALA A 190 19.87 55.73 26.41
CA ALA A 190 19.22 55.31 27.62
C ALA A 190 17.72 55.10 27.42
N GLU A 191 17.05 55.97 26.66
CA GLU A 191 15.63 55.84 26.34
C GLU A 191 15.33 54.60 25.48
N LEU A 192 16.15 54.32 24.45
CA LEU A 192 16.05 53.09 23.71
C LEU A 192 16.21 51.84 24.60
N HIS A 193 17.14 51.91 25.55
CA HIS A 193 17.32 50.82 26.51
C HIS A 193 16.11 50.63 27.43
N ARG A 194 15.51 51.74 27.94
CA ARG A 194 14.28 51.72 28.75
C ARG A 194 13.12 51.10 28.00
N ILE A 195 12.87 51.51 26.72
CA ILE A 195 11.81 50.96 25.87
C ILE A 195 12.00 49.45 25.73
N LYS A 196 13.20 49.02 25.34
CA LYS A 196 13.50 47.59 25.18
C LYS A 196 13.34 46.80 26.47
N LYS A 197 13.78 47.34 27.59
CA LYS A 197 13.65 46.68 28.92
C LYS A 197 12.19 46.53 29.30
N HIS A 198 11.39 47.58 29.12
CA HIS A 198 9.96 47.59 29.44
C HIS A 198 9.20 46.53 28.64
N TYR A 199 9.32 46.55 27.32
CA TYR A 199 8.62 45.55 26.48
C TYR A 199 9.14 44.15 26.67
N ARG A 200 10.43 43.97 26.96
CA ARG A 200 10.96 42.65 27.28
C ARG A 200 10.26 42.06 28.49
N GLN A 201 10.12 42.81 29.55
CA GLN A 201 9.47 42.35 30.77
C GLN A 201 8.00 41.96 30.51
N LEU A 202 7.24 42.79 29.80
CA LEU A 202 5.83 42.51 29.49
C LEU A 202 5.69 41.27 28.57
N ILE A 203 6.58 41.10 27.59
CA ILE A 203 6.59 39.96 26.69
C ILE A 203 6.96 38.68 27.45
N GLU A 204 7.96 38.74 28.35
CA GLU A 204 8.38 37.58 29.16
C GLU A 204 7.22 37.11 30.09
N GLU A 205 6.50 38.04 30.75
CA GLU A 205 5.35 37.73 31.58
C GLU A 205 4.20 37.10 30.77
N GLN A 206 3.90 37.68 29.62
CA GLN A 206 2.82 37.17 28.76
C GLN A 206 3.18 35.84 28.06
N GLN A 207 4.44 35.67 27.67
CA GLN A 207 4.95 34.41 27.15
C GLN A 207 4.83 33.29 28.15
N ALA A 208 5.24 33.56 29.44
CA ALA A 208 5.14 32.59 30.52
C ALA A 208 3.68 32.14 30.79
N LEU A 209 2.72 33.05 30.63
CA LEU A 209 1.29 32.70 30.75
C LEU A 209 0.87 31.80 29.58
N THR A 210 1.23 32.17 28.35
CA THR A 210 0.89 31.39 27.15
C THR A 210 1.52 30.00 27.22
N ASP A 211 2.81 29.90 27.54
CA ASP A 211 3.55 28.64 27.68
C ASP A 211 2.92 27.72 28.72
N ARG A 212 2.43 28.29 29.85
CA ARG A 212 1.75 27.49 30.88
C ARG A 212 0.44 26.89 30.39
N LEU A 213 -0.37 27.65 29.62
CA LEU A 213 -1.63 27.17 29.07
C LEU A 213 -1.39 26.12 27.99
N GLU A 214 -0.39 26.31 27.13
CA GLU A 214 0.00 25.37 26.10
C GLU A 214 0.59 24.08 26.70
N ALA A 215 1.42 24.17 27.74
CA ALA A 215 1.98 23.02 28.43
C ALA A 215 0.91 22.14 29.09
N GLU A 216 -0.18 22.76 29.61
CA GLU A 216 -1.33 21.98 30.13
C GLU A 216 -1.99 21.15 29.02
N ILE A 217 -2.20 21.74 27.85
CA ILE A 217 -2.78 21.05 26.68
C ILE A 217 -1.85 19.93 26.22
N GLU A 218 -0.57 20.21 26.07
CA GLU A 218 0.43 19.22 25.64
C GLU A 218 0.51 18.02 26.61
N ALA A 219 0.50 18.26 27.90
CA ALA A 219 0.50 17.21 28.91
C ALA A 219 -0.75 16.30 28.78
N LYS A 220 -1.94 16.89 28.54
CA LYS A 220 -3.17 16.12 28.31
C LYS A 220 -3.12 15.34 26.98
N GLU A 221 -2.57 15.91 25.92
CA GLU A 221 -2.37 15.23 24.64
C GLU A 221 -1.43 14.03 24.79
N GLN A 222 -0.32 14.18 25.50
CA GLN A 222 0.62 13.09 25.79
C GLN A 222 -0.07 11.97 26.57
N ARG A 223 -0.83 12.34 27.62
CA ARG A 223 -1.62 11.37 28.40
C ARG A 223 -2.63 10.64 27.52
N ARG A 224 -3.39 11.34 26.67
CA ARG A 224 -4.35 10.73 25.74
C ARG A 224 -3.67 9.75 24.78
N ARG A 225 -2.52 10.14 24.22
CA ARG A 225 -1.73 9.25 23.32
C ARG A 225 -1.31 7.97 24.05
N GLN A 226 -0.79 8.11 25.28
CA GLN A 226 -0.36 6.97 26.08
C GLN A 226 -1.53 6.04 26.40
N MET A 227 -2.66 6.58 26.87
CA MET A 227 -3.87 5.79 27.14
C MET A 227 -4.36 5.03 25.91
N SER A 228 -4.31 5.65 24.71
CA SER A 228 -4.69 5.00 23.46
C SER A 228 -3.74 3.84 23.10
N VAL A 229 -2.44 4.01 23.30
CA VAL A 229 -1.44 2.94 23.09
C VAL A 229 -1.64 1.80 24.08
N ASP A 230 -1.83 2.10 25.34
CA ASP A 230 -2.02 1.09 26.40
C ASP A 230 -3.31 0.29 26.16
N LEU A 231 -4.40 0.96 25.79
CA LEU A 231 -5.67 0.32 25.47
C LEU A 231 -5.56 -0.59 24.24
N GLN A 232 -4.83 -0.15 23.22
CA GLN A 232 -4.59 -0.96 22.02
C GLN A 232 -3.71 -2.18 22.31
N GLN A 233 -2.67 -2.04 23.12
CA GLN A 233 -1.82 -3.16 23.55
C GLN A 233 -2.61 -4.16 24.38
N TRP A 234 -3.42 -3.67 25.33
CA TRP A 234 -4.31 -4.52 26.09
C TRP A 234 -5.25 -5.31 25.18
N LEU A 235 -5.91 -4.63 24.23
CA LEU A 235 -6.82 -5.27 23.29
C LEU A 235 -6.12 -6.40 22.52
N PHE A 236 -4.96 -6.15 21.94
CA PHE A 236 -4.21 -7.18 21.20
C PHE A 236 -3.71 -8.34 22.07
N SER A 237 -3.52 -8.12 23.38
CA SER A 237 -3.18 -9.21 24.31
C SER A 237 -4.34 -10.15 24.56
N GLN A 238 -5.59 -9.67 24.39
CA GLN A 238 -6.80 -10.49 24.57
C GLN A 238 -7.11 -11.38 23.35
N PHE A 239 -6.61 -11.01 22.15
CA PHE A 239 -6.80 -11.83 20.96
C PHE A 239 -5.89 -13.05 20.98
N THR A 240 -6.43 -14.18 21.36
CA THR A 240 -5.75 -15.48 21.32
C THR A 240 -6.19 -16.23 20.06
N MET A 241 -5.25 -16.51 19.17
CA MET A 241 -5.46 -17.27 17.93
C MET A 241 -5.08 -18.73 18.14
N THR A 242 -5.82 -19.63 17.51
CA THR A 242 -5.54 -21.07 17.46
C THR A 242 -5.09 -21.40 16.03
N ASN A 243 -3.99 -22.16 15.88
CA ASN A 243 -3.51 -22.58 14.58
C ASN A 243 -4.02 -23.98 14.20
N TYR A 244 -3.70 -24.43 12.99
CA TYR A 244 -4.01 -25.75 12.45
C TYR A 244 -3.59 -26.91 13.36
N ARG A 245 -2.55 -26.75 14.20
CA ARG A 245 -2.06 -27.78 15.12
C ARG A 245 -2.74 -27.72 16.49
N GLY A 246 -3.66 -26.80 16.70
CA GLY A 246 -4.29 -26.55 17.99
C GLY A 246 -3.43 -25.71 18.97
N GLU A 247 -2.30 -25.19 18.53
CA GLU A 247 -1.45 -24.31 19.33
C GLU A 247 -2.10 -22.92 19.44
N GLN A 248 -1.92 -22.27 20.59
CA GLN A 248 -2.48 -20.95 20.85
C GLN A 248 -1.38 -19.89 20.97
N SER A 249 -1.62 -18.70 20.42
CA SER A 249 -0.73 -17.55 20.54
C SER A 249 -1.49 -16.23 20.49
N SER A 250 -1.01 -15.23 21.22
CA SER A 250 -1.58 -13.87 21.13
C SER A 250 -1.17 -13.17 19.84
N LEU A 251 -1.97 -12.18 19.40
CA LEU A 251 -1.62 -11.35 18.25
C LEU A 251 -0.27 -10.66 18.44
N LEU A 252 0.01 -10.15 19.63
CA LEU A 252 1.29 -9.49 19.94
C LEU A 252 2.48 -10.42 19.63
N ARG A 253 2.40 -11.67 20.08
CA ARG A 253 3.48 -12.65 19.85
C ARG A 253 3.61 -13.04 18.36
N ILE A 254 2.47 -13.27 17.68
CA ILE A 254 2.45 -13.61 16.25
C ILE A 254 3.15 -12.54 15.41
N PHE A 255 2.93 -11.26 15.73
CA PHE A 255 3.56 -10.15 15.03
C PHE A 255 5.03 -9.94 15.44
N ALA A 256 5.34 -10.06 16.74
CA ALA A 256 6.72 -9.94 17.25
C ALA A 256 7.64 -11.02 16.65
N ASP A 257 7.20 -12.26 16.53
CA ASP A 257 7.97 -13.38 15.93
C ASP A 257 8.31 -13.13 14.44
N ARG A 258 7.67 -12.13 13.81
CA ARG A 258 7.93 -11.69 12.44
C ARG A 258 8.66 -10.34 12.34
N GLY A 259 9.19 -9.84 13.45
CA GLY A 259 9.90 -8.56 13.51
C GLY A 259 9.00 -7.33 13.38
N LEU A 260 7.69 -7.48 13.60
CA LEU A 260 6.72 -6.39 13.59
C LEU A 260 6.38 -5.99 15.02
N ALA A 261 6.71 -4.77 15.42
CA ALA A 261 6.64 -4.34 16.82
C ALA A 261 5.19 -4.28 17.36
N VAL A 262 4.22 -3.86 16.55
CA VAL A 262 2.81 -3.71 16.96
C VAL A 262 1.89 -4.15 15.83
N PRO A 263 0.84 -4.95 16.11
CA PRO A 263 -0.19 -5.24 15.12
C PRO A 263 -0.89 -3.95 14.65
N PRO A 264 -1.20 -3.79 13.36
CA PRO A 264 -2.04 -2.69 12.89
C PRO A 264 -3.44 -2.74 13.50
N SER A 265 -4.09 -1.58 13.69
CA SER A 265 -5.46 -1.49 14.21
C SER A 265 -6.43 -2.35 13.40
N GLY A 266 -7.34 -3.06 14.09
CA GLY A 266 -8.29 -4.01 13.50
C GLY A 266 -7.68 -5.34 13.04
N SER A 267 -6.44 -5.68 13.45
CA SER A 267 -5.87 -7.01 13.26
C SER A 267 -6.65 -8.05 14.07
N GLY A 268 -6.98 -9.19 13.43
CA GLY A 268 -7.79 -10.25 14.05
C GLY A 268 -9.30 -10.10 13.86
N GLU A 269 -9.79 -8.97 13.39
CA GLU A 269 -11.22 -8.70 13.17
C GLU A 269 -11.70 -8.97 11.73
N CYS A 270 -10.78 -9.31 10.83
CA CYS A 270 -11.14 -9.69 9.46
C CYS A 270 -11.87 -11.04 9.42
N CYS A 271 -12.56 -11.30 8.31
CA CYS A 271 -13.32 -12.54 8.15
C CYS A 271 -12.47 -13.80 8.31
N GLU A 272 -11.28 -13.82 7.67
CA GLU A 272 -10.43 -15.00 7.60
C GLU A 272 -9.95 -15.48 8.97
N PRO A 273 -9.33 -14.61 9.83
CA PRO A 273 -8.94 -15.02 11.18
C PRO A 273 -10.12 -15.48 12.04
N LYS A 274 -11.29 -14.83 11.93
CA LYS A 274 -12.49 -15.19 12.67
C LYS A 274 -12.99 -16.58 12.27
N LEU A 275 -13.09 -16.84 10.97
CA LEU A 275 -13.55 -18.13 10.42
C LEU A 275 -12.64 -19.28 10.83
N LEU A 276 -11.33 -19.11 10.68
CA LEU A 276 -10.33 -20.12 11.04
C LEU A 276 -10.27 -20.34 12.56
N GLN A 277 -10.33 -19.26 13.34
CA GLN A 277 -10.36 -19.37 14.80
C GLN A 277 -11.56 -20.20 15.26
N TYR A 278 -12.74 -19.91 14.70
CA TYR A 278 -13.95 -20.67 15.03
C TYR A 278 -13.81 -22.14 14.61
N ALA A 279 -13.36 -22.40 13.37
CA ALA A 279 -13.18 -23.76 12.87
C ALA A 279 -12.23 -24.58 13.74
N PHE A 280 -11.03 -24.07 14.03
CA PHE A 280 -10.05 -24.78 14.85
C PHE A 280 -10.48 -24.97 16.30
N SER A 281 -11.14 -23.97 16.89
CA SER A 281 -11.65 -24.07 18.28
C SER A 281 -12.79 -25.09 18.44
N HIS A 282 -13.48 -25.42 17.33
CA HIS A 282 -14.61 -26.36 17.34
C HIS A 282 -14.33 -27.69 16.62
N GLY A 283 -13.05 -27.95 16.31
CA GLY A 283 -12.63 -29.21 15.68
C GLY A 283 -13.15 -29.41 14.26
N LEU A 284 -13.52 -28.34 13.55
CA LEU A 284 -13.94 -28.37 12.16
C LEU A 284 -12.73 -28.39 11.22
N ARG A 285 -12.79 -29.14 10.13
CA ARG A 285 -11.72 -29.22 9.13
C ARG A 285 -11.95 -28.21 8.00
N PRO A 286 -11.14 -27.17 7.87
CA PRO A 286 -11.23 -26.23 6.77
C PRO A 286 -10.90 -26.87 5.42
N LEU A 287 -11.70 -26.56 4.40
CA LEU A 287 -11.55 -27.06 3.03
C LEU A 287 -11.19 -25.97 2.02
N CYS A 288 -11.95 -24.87 2.01
CA CYS A 288 -11.70 -23.70 1.18
C CYS A 288 -12.44 -22.49 1.74
N MET A 289 -11.92 -21.29 1.42
CA MET A 289 -12.53 -20.02 1.86
C MET A 289 -12.59 -19.01 0.73
N ALA A 290 -13.53 -18.08 0.83
CA ALA A 290 -13.60 -16.92 -0.04
C ALA A 290 -14.16 -15.71 0.71
N MET A 291 -13.57 -14.52 0.39
CA MET A 291 -14.05 -13.23 0.88
C MET A 291 -14.64 -12.46 -0.28
N PHE A 292 -15.76 -11.80 -0.09
CA PHE A 292 -16.45 -11.03 -1.10
C PHE A 292 -16.95 -9.69 -0.55
N TRP A 293 -17.00 -8.70 -1.42
CA TRP A 293 -17.42 -7.35 -1.07
C TRP A 293 -18.90 -7.14 -1.43
N ILE A 294 -19.62 -6.43 -0.59
CA ILE A 294 -20.99 -5.98 -0.87
C ILE A 294 -21.06 -4.48 -0.61
N GLY A 295 -21.66 -3.72 -1.55
CA GLY A 295 -21.88 -2.28 -1.47
C GLY A 295 -20.81 -1.44 -2.15
N GLU A 296 -20.79 -0.14 -1.80
CA GLU A 296 -19.90 0.86 -2.40
C GLU A 296 -18.43 0.64 -2.07
N SER A 297 -17.54 1.19 -2.91
CA SER A 297 -16.09 1.17 -2.67
C SER A 297 -15.71 2.04 -1.47
N PRO A 298 -14.82 1.59 -0.59
CA PRO A 298 -14.31 2.41 0.49
C PRO A 298 -13.41 3.54 -0.04
N GLN A 299 -13.25 4.61 0.74
CA GLN A 299 -12.35 5.69 0.38
C GLN A 299 -10.89 5.18 0.30
N GLY A 300 -10.24 5.46 -0.83
CA GLY A 300 -8.82 5.12 -1.05
C GLY A 300 -8.52 3.71 -1.58
N GLU A 301 -9.53 2.85 -1.72
CA GLU A 301 -9.40 1.51 -2.31
C GLU A 301 -10.60 1.21 -3.19
N VAL A 302 -10.37 0.69 -4.42
CA VAL A 302 -11.48 0.31 -5.31
C VAL A 302 -11.90 -1.12 -5.03
N ARG A 303 -13.18 -1.30 -4.68
CA ARG A 303 -13.83 -2.60 -4.50
C ARG A 303 -15.18 -2.61 -5.18
N HIS A 304 -15.48 -3.69 -5.87
CA HIS A 304 -16.74 -3.83 -6.61
C HIS A 304 -17.68 -4.80 -5.88
N ASP A 305 -18.96 -4.47 -5.90
CA ASP A 305 -20.00 -5.34 -5.34
C ASP A 305 -19.96 -6.73 -5.95
N GLY A 306 -20.05 -7.77 -5.14
CA GLY A 306 -20.03 -9.17 -5.55
C GLY A 306 -18.66 -9.72 -5.96
N HIS A 307 -17.60 -8.90 -5.99
CA HIS A 307 -16.26 -9.38 -6.34
C HIS A 307 -15.55 -10.02 -5.15
N TYR A 308 -14.70 -11.00 -5.46
CA TYR A 308 -13.90 -11.73 -4.48
C TYR A 308 -12.52 -11.12 -4.32
N TYR A 309 -12.04 -11.06 -3.07
CA TYR A 309 -10.76 -10.43 -2.74
C TYR A 309 -9.93 -11.32 -1.82
N PRO A 310 -8.63 -11.49 -2.06
CA PRO A 310 -7.74 -12.20 -1.15
C PRO A 310 -7.53 -11.42 0.16
N ALA A 311 -7.06 -12.12 1.17
CA ALA A 311 -6.70 -11.53 2.45
C ALA A 311 -5.66 -10.41 2.33
N CYS A 312 -5.80 -9.37 3.13
CA CYS A 312 -4.88 -8.24 3.10
C CYS A 312 -3.46 -8.62 3.55
N SER A 313 -2.45 -8.01 2.92
CA SER A 313 -1.04 -8.28 3.23
C SER A 313 -0.56 -7.67 4.54
N GLY A 314 -1.20 -6.62 5.05
CA GLY A 314 -0.75 -5.89 6.24
C GLY A 314 -1.24 -6.49 7.56
N LYS A 315 -2.56 -6.70 7.69
CA LYS A 315 -3.19 -7.16 8.95
C LYS A 315 -3.34 -8.68 9.00
N CYS A 316 -3.85 -9.29 7.91
CA CYS A 316 -4.22 -10.71 7.91
C CYS A 316 -3.04 -11.64 7.62
N LYS A 317 -2.11 -11.26 6.74
CA LYS A 317 -1.00 -12.12 6.31
C LYS A 317 -0.17 -12.71 7.47
N PRO A 318 0.31 -11.93 8.46
CA PRO A 318 1.06 -12.51 9.59
C PRO A 318 0.26 -13.54 10.39
N ILE A 319 -1.04 -13.27 10.59
CA ILE A 319 -1.94 -14.15 11.33
C ILE A 319 -2.20 -15.44 10.55
N LEU A 320 -2.57 -15.33 9.28
CA LEU A 320 -2.92 -16.46 8.44
C LEU A 320 -1.72 -17.39 8.19
N GLN A 321 -0.53 -16.86 8.00
CA GLN A 321 0.69 -17.66 7.87
C GLN A 321 1.07 -18.40 9.16
N TRP A 322 0.62 -17.92 10.32
CA TRP A 322 0.79 -18.64 11.58
C TRP A 322 -0.32 -19.66 11.79
N MET A 323 -1.57 -19.33 11.41
CA MET A 323 -2.71 -20.23 11.54
C MET A 323 -2.68 -21.40 10.54
N LEU A 324 -2.20 -21.15 9.30
CA LEU A 324 -2.18 -22.10 8.18
C LEU A 324 -0.74 -22.24 7.65
N PRO A 325 -0.01 -23.26 8.10
CA PRO A 325 1.33 -23.51 7.55
C PRO A 325 1.24 -24.00 6.08
N PRO A 326 2.31 -23.85 5.30
CA PRO A 326 2.31 -24.15 3.85
C PRO A 326 1.89 -25.59 3.49
N GLU A 327 2.03 -26.53 4.43
CA GLU A 327 1.67 -27.93 4.22
C GLU A 327 0.14 -28.14 4.08
N VAL A 328 -0.65 -27.24 4.61
CA VAL A 328 -2.12 -27.32 4.67
C VAL A 328 -2.79 -26.65 3.50
N THR A 329 -2.20 -25.56 3.01
CA THR A 329 -2.75 -24.81 1.90
C THR A 329 -2.33 -25.43 0.56
N ALA A 330 -3.21 -25.31 -0.45
CA ALA A 330 -2.83 -25.63 -1.82
C ALA A 330 -1.58 -24.84 -2.17
N ASP A 331 -0.65 -25.56 -2.74
CA ASP A 331 0.57 -24.98 -3.29
C ASP A 331 0.27 -24.24 -4.61
N ASP A 332 -0.52 -23.18 -4.52
CA ASP A 332 -0.33 -22.05 -5.42
C ASP A 332 0.96 -21.37 -4.95
N SER A 333 2.00 -22.19 -4.88
CA SER A 333 3.27 -21.83 -4.35
C SER A 333 3.61 -20.43 -4.86
N GLU A 334 3.86 -19.55 -3.94
CA GLU A 334 4.96 -18.61 -4.16
C GLU A 334 6.07 -19.49 -4.73
N ARG A 335 6.15 -19.58 -6.06
CA ARG A 335 7.17 -20.34 -6.74
C ARG A 335 8.45 -19.66 -6.31
N ARG A 336 9.08 -20.19 -5.27
CA ARG A 336 10.34 -19.68 -4.80
C ARG A 336 11.33 -20.03 -5.89
N PHE A 337 11.48 -19.08 -6.77
CA PHE A 337 12.51 -19.14 -7.77
C PHE A 337 13.86 -19.10 -7.07
N THR A 338 14.78 -19.88 -7.59
CA THR A 338 16.17 -19.92 -7.17
C THR A 338 17.05 -19.43 -8.31
N MET A 339 18.35 -19.30 -8.10
CA MET A 339 19.28 -18.98 -9.20
C MET A 339 19.29 -20.06 -10.30
N ALA A 340 18.95 -21.30 -9.99
CA ALA A 340 18.82 -22.37 -10.99
C ALA A 340 17.65 -22.14 -11.97
N ASP A 341 16.62 -21.38 -11.54
CA ASP A 341 15.48 -20.99 -12.38
C ASP A 341 15.74 -19.72 -13.20
N LEU A 342 16.90 -19.08 -13.03
CA LEU A 342 17.26 -17.80 -13.64
C LEU A 342 18.53 -17.93 -14.50
N PRO A 343 18.42 -18.42 -15.76
CA PRO A 343 19.58 -18.58 -16.63
C PRO A 343 20.27 -17.24 -16.90
N VAL A 344 21.59 -17.21 -16.72
CA VAL A 344 22.42 -16.07 -17.12
C VAL A 344 22.78 -16.22 -18.59
N VAL A 345 22.40 -15.23 -19.41
CA VAL A 345 22.63 -15.21 -20.86
C VAL A 345 23.90 -14.44 -21.21
N TYR A 346 24.22 -13.41 -20.44
CA TYR A 346 25.43 -12.61 -20.61
C TYR A 346 25.83 -11.98 -19.28
N GLU A 347 27.12 -11.86 -19.05
CA GLU A 347 27.66 -11.21 -17.87
C GLU A 347 29.01 -10.56 -18.18
N ASP A 348 29.24 -9.36 -17.66
CA ASP A 348 30.54 -8.68 -17.62
C ASP A 348 30.73 -7.93 -16.28
N GLN A 349 31.68 -6.96 -16.24
CA GLN A 349 31.97 -6.22 -15.00
C GLN A 349 30.82 -5.26 -14.64
N ASP A 350 30.08 -4.74 -15.63
CA ASP A 350 29.14 -3.63 -15.49
C ASP A 350 27.68 -4.10 -15.41
N LEU A 351 27.35 -5.20 -16.10
CA LEU A 351 25.98 -5.66 -16.25
C LEU A 351 25.86 -7.19 -16.34
N ILE A 352 24.66 -7.67 -16.05
CA ILE A 352 24.23 -9.05 -16.27
C ILE A 352 22.91 -9.06 -17.03
N VAL A 353 22.75 -9.98 -17.96
CA VAL A 353 21.48 -10.22 -18.67
C VAL A 353 21.04 -11.64 -18.37
N VAL A 354 19.83 -11.76 -17.87
CA VAL A 354 19.21 -13.03 -17.49
C VAL A 354 17.99 -13.33 -18.33
N ASP A 355 17.63 -14.59 -18.45
CA ASP A 355 16.37 -15.03 -19.02
C ASP A 355 15.36 -15.25 -17.88
N LYS A 356 14.51 -14.23 -17.66
CA LYS A 356 13.53 -14.23 -16.59
C LYS A 356 12.40 -15.22 -16.90
N PRO A 357 12.11 -16.22 -16.06
CA PRO A 357 10.94 -17.08 -16.24
C PRO A 357 9.63 -16.30 -16.04
N SER A 358 8.55 -16.78 -16.68
CA SER A 358 7.19 -16.29 -16.41
C SER A 358 6.82 -16.55 -14.94
N GLY A 359 6.16 -15.58 -14.31
CA GLY A 359 5.75 -15.66 -12.91
C GLY A 359 6.75 -15.05 -11.90
N MET A 360 8.04 -14.88 -12.25
CA MET A 360 9.03 -14.21 -11.42
C MET A 360 8.89 -12.68 -11.51
N LEU A 361 9.08 -11.98 -10.40
CA LEU A 361 9.14 -10.51 -10.39
C LEU A 361 10.48 -10.00 -10.94
N SER A 362 10.49 -8.86 -11.63
CA SER A 362 11.74 -8.19 -12.02
C SER A 362 12.42 -7.51 -10.84
N VAL A 363 11.65 -6.87 -9.98
CA VAL A 363 12.09 -6.15 -8.77
C VAL A 363 11.22 -6.57 -7.58
N PRO A 364 11.69 -6.39 -6.33
CA PRO A 364 10.91 -6.71 -5.14
C PRO A 364 9.53 -6.05 -5.18
N GLY A 365 8.50 -6.83 -4.92
CA GLY A 365 7.10 -6.41 -4.89
C GLY A 365 6.49 -6.52 -3.49
N LYS A 366 5.19 -6.30 -3.41
CA LYS A 366 4.42 -6.49 -2.17
C LYS A 366 4.15 -7.97 -1.86
N THR A 367 4.50 -8.87 -2.75
CA THR A 367 4.28 -10.32 -2.62
C THR A 367 5.58 -11.02 -2.26
N ALA A 368 5.51 -12.21 -1.67
CA ALA A 368 6.70 -13.01 -1.32
C ALA A 368 7.30 -13.80 -2.51
N VAL A 369 6.87 -13.49 -3.74
CA VAL A 369 7.49 -14.06 -4.96
C VAL A 369 8.89 -13.49 -5.10
N SER A 370 9.88 -14.37 -5.28
CA SER A 370 11.25 -13.96 -5.54
C SER A 370 11.34 -13.05 -6.77
N SER A 371 12.16 -12.02 -6.66
CA SER A 371 12.48 -11.15 -7.79
C SER A 371 13.88 -11.44 -8.33
N VAL A 372 14.09 -11.09 -9.60
CA VAL A 372 15.41 -11.17 -10.23
C VAL A 372 16.46 -10.39 -9.43
N VAL A 373 16.13 -9.18 -8.99
CA VAL A 373 17.05 -8.33 -8.21
C VAL A 373 17.43 -9.00 -6.89
N GLU A 374 16.48 -9.57 -6.13
CA GLU A 374 16.78 -10.25 -4.85
C GLU A 374 17.66 -11.48 -5.05
N LEU A 375 17.38 -12.29 -6.08
CA LEU A 375 18.18 -13.48 -6.37
C LEU A 375 19.61 -13.11 -6.79
N LEU A 376 19.78 -12.10 -7.63
CA LEU A 376 21.10 -11.62 -8.05
C LEU A 376 21.86 -10.93 -6.92
N ASP A 377 21.20 -10.14 -6.05
CA ASP A 377 21.83 -9.56 -4.87
C ASP A 377 22.37 -10.65 -3.93
N ALA A 378 21.57 -11.70 -3.70
CA ALA A 378 22.01 -12.85 -2.91
C ALA A 378 23.17 -13.62 -3.57
N HIS A 379 23.16 -13.74 -4.91
CA HIS A 379 24.20 -14.39 -5.70
C HIS A 379 25.52 -13.59 -5.68
N PHE A 380 25.44 -12.27 -5.83
CA PHE A 380 26.62 -11.40 -5.81
C PHE A 380 27.23 -11.24 -4.41
N GLY A 381 26.45 -11.35 -3.34
CA GLY A 381 26.89 -11.11 -1.97
C GLY A 381 27.43 -9.68 -1.81
N ASN A 382 28.71 -9.57 -1.40
CA ASN A 382 29.36 -8.26 -1.22
C ASN A 382 30.14 -7.78 -2.47
N SER A 383 30.16 -8.54 -3.56
CA SER A 383 30.99 -8.24 -4.74
C SER A 383 30.35 -7.24 -5.70
N ALA A 384 29.03 -7.19 -5.76
CA ALA A 384 28.25 -6.27 -6.58
C ALA A 384 26.83 -6.10 -6.01
N ARG A 385 26.05 -5.16 -6.58
CA ARG A 385 24.64 -4.97 -6.25
C ARG A 385 23.79 -5.15 -7.52
N ALA A 386 22.68 -5.85 -7.41
CA ALA A 386 21.72 -5.97 -8.49
C ALA A 386 20.84 -4.71 -8.56
N LEU A 387 21.00 -3.90 -9.60
CA LEU A 387 20.30 -2.64 -9.79
C LEU A 387 19.45 -2.71 -11.06
N SER A 388 18.15 -2.55 -10.88
CA SER A 388 17.19 -2.58 -12.01
C SER A 388 17.39 -1.38 -12.93
N VAL A 389 17.46 -1.63 -14.25
CA VAL A 389 17.50 -0.61 -15.29
C VAL A 389 16.20 -0.53 -16.08
N HIS A 390 15.50 -1.66 -16.24
CA HIS A 390 14.15 -1.75 -16.79
C HIS A 390 13.41 -2.92 -16.12
N ARG A 391 12.17 -3.13 -16.50
CA ARG A 391 11.35 -4.21 -15.92
C ARG A 391 10.53 -4.92 -16.99
N LEU A 392 10.30 -6.21 -16.77
CA LEU A 392 9.26 -7.00 -17.39
C LEU A 392 8.11 -7.20 -16.40
N ASP A 393 6.90 -7.35 -16.91
CA ASP A 393 5.76 -7.75 -16.07
C ASP A 393 6.02 -9.13 -15.45
N GLN A 394 5.39 -9.43 -14.33
CA GLN A 394 5.55 -10.72 -13.65
C GLN A 394 5.28 -11.91 -14.59
N ALA A 395 4.20 -11.85 -15.36
CA ALA A 395 3.80 -12.91 -16.29
C ALA A 395 4.65 -12.96 -17.58
N THR A 396 5.37 -11.88 -17.93
CA THR A 396 6.25 -11.82 -19.11
C THR A 396 7.55 -12.55 -18.83
N SER A 397 7.99 -13.41 -19.74
CA SER A 397 9.31 -14.08 -19.69
C SER A 397 10.32 -13.42 -20.63
N GLY A 398 11.61 -13.78 -20.51
CA GLY A 398 12.66 -13.41 -21.45
C GLY A 398 13.72 -12.46 -20.88
N LEU A 399 14.48 -11.85 -21.79
CA LEU A 399 15.71 -11.12 -21.50
C LEU A 399 15.48 -9.88 -20.62
N LEU A 400 16.18 -9.83 -19.50
CA LEU A 400 16.17 -8.72 -18.55
C LEU A 400 17.61 -8.28 -18.24
N VAL A 401 17.90 -6.99 -18.43
CA VAL A 401 19.20 -6.38 -18.10
C VAL A 401 19.20 -5.85 -16.68
N VAL A 402 20.24 -6.17 -15.92
CA VAL A 402 20.46 -5.68 -14.56
C VAL A 402 21.87 -5.10 -14.47
N ALA A 403 22.03 -3.93 -13.87
CA ALA A 403 23.33 -3.31 -13.64
C ALA A 403 23.97 -3.85 -12.34
N LYS A 404 25.30 -3.89 -12.30
CA LYS A 404 26.07 -4.40 -11.15
C LYS A 404 26.57 -3.28 -10.21
N HIS A 405 26.50 -2.02 -10.65
CA HIS A 405 26.89 -0.84 -9.85
C HIS A 405 26.11 0.42 -10.30
N PRO A 406 26.08 1.48 -9.47
CA PRO A 406 25.25 2.66 -9.72
C PRO A 406 25.54 3.41 -11.02
N ASP A 407 26.82 3.46 -11.45
CA ASP A 407 27.20 4.14 -12.69
C ASP A 407 26.65 3.37 -13.91
N ALA A 408 26.74 2.04 -13.89
CA ALA A 408 26.15 1.21 -14.93
C ALA A 408 24.61 1.35 -14.96
N GLN A 409 23.99 1.44 -13.81
CA GLN A 409 22.54 1.66 -13.74
C GLN A 409 22.15 2.97 -14.43
N ARG A 410 22.82 4.07 -14.13
CA ARG A 410 22.52 5.39 -14.72
C ARG A 410 22.68 5.41 -16.25
N GLU A 411 23.80 4.88 -16.74
CA GLU A 411 24.06 4.87 -18.18
C GLU A 411 23.10 3.94 -18.93
N LEU A 412 22.84 2.74 -18.41
CA LEU A 412 21.89 1.82 -19.01
C LEU A 412 20.45 2.40 -18.97
N GLN A 413 20.00 2.99 -17.86
CA GLN A 413 18.69 3.65 -17.79
C GLN A 413 18.57 4.75 -18.85
N ARG A 414 19.61 5.59 -19.00
CA ARG A 414 19.67 6.63 -20.04
C ARG A 414 19.55 6.04 -21.45
N MET A 415 20.17 4.87 -21.70
CA MET A 415 20.04 4.19 -22.99
C MET A 415 18.62 3.70 -23.25
N PHE A 416 17.95 3.14 -22.24
CA PHE A 416 16.54 2.73 -22.37
C PHE A 416 15.62 3.94 -22.60
N GLU A 417 15.82 5.05 -21.86
CA GLU A 417 15.06 6.28 -22.01
C GLU A 417 15.24 6.90 -23.39
N ASN A 418 16.47 6.91 -23.92
CA ASN A 418 16.82 7.46 -25.23
C ASN A 418 16.58 6.47 -26.39
N ARG A 419 15.94 5.32 -26.13
CA ARG A 419 15.61 4.29 -27.14
C ARG A 419 16.83 3.73 -27.87
N MET A 420 17.99 3.71 -27.23
CA MET A 420 19.23 3.15 -27.76
C MET A 420 19.32 1.62 -27.59
N VAL A 421 18.31 1.01 -26.99
CA VAL A 421 18.18 -0.44 -26.79
C VAL A 421 17.05 -0.96 -27.69
N GLU A 422 17.40 -1.72 -28.71
CA GLU A 422 16.42 -2.41 -29.54
C GLU A 422 15.88 -3.64 -28.80
N LYS A 423 14.56 -3.72 -28.71
CA LYS A 423 13.84 -4.80 -27.99
C LYS A 423 12.88 -5.47 -28.95
N ARG A 424 12.89 -6.79 -29.00
CA ARG A 424 11.90 -7.57 -29.74
C ARG A 424 11.25 -8.57 -28.80
N TYR A 425 9.94 -8.62 -28.89
CA TYR A 425 9.11 -9.55 -28.14
C TYR A 425 8.40 -10.48 -29.12
N LEU A 426 8.12 -11.68 -28.66
CA LEU A 426 7.22 -12.59 -29.36
C LEU A 426 5.96 -12.76 -28.52
N ALA A 427 4.83 -12.69 -29.17
CA ALA A 427 3.52 -12.85 -28.57
C ALA A 427 2.66 -13.80 -29.40
N LEU A 428 2.00 -14.75 -28.73
CA LEU A 428 0.96 -15.57 -29.36
C LEU A 428 -0.38 -14.99 -28.93
N ILE A 429 -1.20 -14.55 -29.89
CA ILE A 429 -2.53 -13.97 -29.64
C ILE A 429 -3.65 -14.93 -29.96
N GLU A 430 -4.80 -14.77 -29.29
CA GLU A 430 -6.01 -15.59 -29.51
C GLU A 430 -6.72 -15.18 -30.81
N GLY A 431 -6.76 -16.07 -31.76
CA GLY A 431 -7.42 -15.84 -33.06
C GLY A 431 -6.46 -15.41 -34.16
N ASN A 432 -7.01 -15.32 -35.38
CA ASN A 432 -6.33 -14.80 -36.57
C ASN A 432 -6.72 -13.34 -36.78
N LEU A 433 -5.79 -12.52 -37.26
CA LEU A 433 -6.09 -11.15 -37.63
C LEU A 433 -7.14 -11.10 -38.74
N PRO A 434 -8.04 -10.09 -38.75
CA PRO A 434 -8.94 -9.85 -39.86
C PRO A 434 -8.18 -9.77 -41.20
N ALA A 435 -8.76 -10.31 -42.28
CA ALA A 435 -8.09 -10.41 -43.57
C ALA A 435 -7.67 -9.05 -44.20
N ASP A 436 -8.28 -7.98 -43.75
CA ASP A 436 -7.98 -6.59 -44.11
C ASP A 436 -6.92 -5.92 -43.21
N THR A 437 -6.49 -6.60 -42.13
CA THR A 437 -5.44 -6.09 -41.25
C THR A 437 -4.06 -6.34 -41.87
N PRO A 438 -3.21 -5.32 -42.05
CA PRO A 438 -1.86 -5.53 -42.58
C PRO A 438 -1.04 -6.48 -41.70
N HIS A 439 -0.21 -7.33 -42.37
CA HIS A 439 0.69 -8.24 -41.65
C HIS A 439 1.80 -7.54 -40.84
N GLU A 440 2.01 -6.24 -41.04
CA GLU A 440 2.88 -5.39 -40.24
C GLU A 440 2.26 -4.00 -40.09
N GLY A 441 2.49 -3.39 -38.95
CA GLY A 441 1.91 -2.08 -38.67
C GLY A 441 2.39 -1.47 -37.34
N THR A 442 1.79 -0.33 -37.02
CA THR A 442 2.09 0.44 -35.82
C THR A 442 0.82 0.66 -35.01
N ILE A 443 0.90 0.41 -33.72
CA ILE A 443 -0.16 0.71 -32.74
C ILE A 443 0.30 1.92 -31.94
N ASP A 444 -0.41 3.05 -32.09
CA ASP A 444 -0.19 4.27 -31.27
C ASP A 444 -1.44 4.46 -30.41
N LEU A 445 -1.41 3.90 -29.20
CA LEU A 445 -2.54 3.87 -28.29
C LEU A 445 -2.09 4.34 -26.90
N PRO A 446 -2.35 5.61 -26.51
CA PRO A 446 -1.92 6.16 -25.24
C PRO A 446 -2.54 5.45 -24.05
N LEU A 447 -1.74 5.21 -23.00
CA LEU A 447 -2.09 4.38 -21.86
C LEU A 447 -2.01 5.15 -20.53
N ARG A 448 -2.93 4.85 -19.63
CA ARG A 448 -2.85 5.23 -18.22
C ARG A 448 -3.33 4.09 -17.31
N PRO A 449 -2.97 4.13 -16.00
CA PRO A 449 -3.57 3.23 -15.03
C PRO A 449 -5.09 3.34 -15.05
N ASP A 450 -5.77 2.20 -15.06
CA ASP A 450 -7.18 2.14 -14.71
C ASP A 450 -7.30 2.29 -13.20
N LEU A 451 -7.88 3.41 -12.75
CA LEU A 451 -7.98 3.70 -11.33
C LEU A 451 -9.07 2.87 -10.66
N ASP A 452 -10.03 2.39 -11.45
CA ASP A 452 -11.18 1.64 -11.00
C ASP A 452 -10.94 0.12 -11.03
N ASP A 453 -9.95 -0.36 -11.84
CA ASP A 453 -9.62 -1.78 -11.98
C ASP A 453 -8.09 -2.03 -11.98
N ARG A 454 -7.43 -1.72 -10.87
CA ARG A 454 -5.99 -2.00 -10.70
C ARG A 454 -5.73 -3.51 -10.56
N PRO A 455 -4.67 -4.07 -11.18
CA PRO A 455 -3.51 -3.38 -11.78
C PRO A 455 -3.64 -3.08 -13.28
N ARG A 456 -4.83 -3.16 -13.88
CA ARG A 456 -5.04 -2.91 -15.30
C ARG A 456 -4.62 -1.51 -15.74
N GLN A 457 -4.26 -1.41 -17.02
CA GLN A 457 -4.12 -0.14 -17.74
C GLN A 457 -5.31 0.00 -18.67
N MET A 458 -5.64 1.25 -19.02
CA MET A 458 -6.66 1.55 -20.02
C MET A 458 -6.11 2.48 -21.09
N ALA A 459 -6.71 2.41 -22.28
CA ALA A 459 -6.45 3.36 -23.35
C ALA A 459 -7.16 4.68 -23.07
N ASP A 460 -6.43 5.79 -23.17
CA ASP A 460 -7.01 7.12 -22.96
C ASP A 460 -6.28 8.14 -23.84
N HIS A 461 -6.93 8.58 -24.91
CA HIS A 461 -6.37 9.56 -25.85
C HIS A 461 -6.23 10.97 -25.26
N LYS A 462 -6.93 11.28 -24.17
CA LYS A 462 -6.94 12.62 -23.56
C LYS A 462 -5.89 12.75 -22.44
N HIS A 463 -5.76 11.72 -21.59
CA HIS A 463 -4.93 11.76 -20.39
C HIS A 463 -3.88 10.65 -20.34
N GLY A 464 -3.87 9.76 -21.34
CA GLY A 464 -2.89 8.68 -21.45
C GLY A 464 -1.51 9.18 -21.84
N ARG A 465 -0.50 8.46 -21.36
CA ARG A 465 0.88 8.68 -21.80
C ARG A 465 1.10 8.01 -23.15
N LYS A 466 1.79 8.68 -24.07
CA LYS A 466 2.12 8.13 -25.39
C LYS A 466 2.74 6.73 -25.27
N ALA A 467 2.19 5.78 -26.03
CA ALA A 467 2.65 4.40 -26.11
C ALA A 467 2.58 3.94 -27.57
N VAL A 468 3.71 3.52 -28.12
CA VAL A 468 3.86 3.11 -29.52
C VAL A 468 4.54 1.75 -29.59
N SER A 469 3.94 0.84 -30.35
CA SER A 469 4.49 -0.49 -30.65
C SER A 469 4.32 -0.82 -32.12
N HIS A 470 5.35 -1.41 -32.71
CA HIS A 470 5.26 -1.99 -34.06
C HIS A 470 5.00 -3.49 -33.93
N TYR A 471 4.21 -4.03 -34.83
CA TYR A 471 3.96 -5.46 -34.90
C TYR A 471 4.26 -6.01 -36.31
N ARG A 472 4.60 -7.29 -36.36
CA ARG A 472 4.72 -8.06 -37.57
C ARG A 472 4.21 -9.48 -37.32
N VAL A 473 3.33 -9.96 -38.19
CA VAL A 473 2.84 -11.35 -38.22
C VAL A 473 3.96 -12.27 -38.69
N LEU A 474 4.26 -13.26 -37.87
CA LEU A 474 5.26 -14.28 -38.20
C LEU A 474 4.61 -15.58 -38.71
N LYS A 475 3.48 -15.97 -38.08
CA LYS A 475 2.77 -17.20 -38.41
C LYS A 475 1.32 -17.14 -37.95
N GLU A 476 0.42 -17.74 -38.69
CA GLU A 476 -0.96 -18.01 -38.30
C GLU A 476 -1.21 -19.52 -38.41
N GLU A 477 -1.66 -20.13 -37.31
CA GLU A 477 -1.88 -21.56 -37.21
C GLU A 477 -2.84 -21.88 -36.06
N ASP A 478 -3.71 -22.87 -36.25
CA ASP A 478 -4.66 -23.39 -35.25
C ASP A 478 -5.51 -22.30 -34.55
N GLY A 479 -5.93 -21.29 -35.32
CA GLY A 479 -6.73 -20.19 -34.76
C GLY A 479 -5.97 -19.26 -33.83
N ARG A 480 -4.64 -19.18 -33.97
CA ARG A 480 -3.75 -18.30 -33.24
C ARG A 480 -2.76 -17.62 -34.15
N THR A 481 -2.29 -16.45 -33.74
CA THR A 481 -1.31 -15.68 -34.52
C THR A 481 -0.06 -15.43 -33.70
N LEU A 482 1.10 -15.79 -34.20
CA LEU A 482 2.41 -15.47 -33.65
C LEU A 482 2.88 -14.12 -34.20
N LEU A 483 3.18 -13.19 -33.31
CA LEU A 483 3.62 -11.81 -33.61
C LEU A 483 5.04 -11.55 -33.12
N GLU A 484 5.81 -10.83 -33.92
CA GLU A 484 6.95 -10.05 -33.41
C GLU A 484 6.46 -8.64 -33.05
N LEU A 485 6.73 -8.21 -31.80
CA LEU A 485 6.38 -6.89 -31.30
C LEU A 485 7.65 -6.09 -30.98
N ARG A 486 7.71 -4.83 -31.42
CA ARG A 486 8.84 -3.91 -31.17
C ARG A 486 8.32 -2.64 -30.49
N PRO A 487 8.39 -2.55 -29.15
CA PRO A 487 7.93 -1.38 -28.44
C PRO A 487 8.95 -0.23 -28.55
N GLU A 488 8.53 0.94 -29.05
CA GLU A 488 9.31 2.19 -28.97
C GLU A 488 9.28 2.77 -27.57
N THR A 489 8.16 2.64 -26.87
CA THR A 489 7.94 3.09 -25.51
C THR A 489 7.84 1.89 -24.58
N GLY A 490 7.96 2.09 -23.25
CA GLY A 490 7.91 1.03 -22.24
C GLY A 490 6.88 1.31 -21.15
N ARG A 491 5.58 1.40 -21.51
CA ARG A 491 4.53 1.61 -20.49
C ARG A 491 4.12 0.28 -19.86
N THR A 492 3.65 0.34 -18.63
CA THR A 492 3.10 -0.84 -17.93
C THR A 492 2.03 -1.50 -18.80
N HIS A 493 2.09 -2.82 -18.95
CA HIS A 493 1.18 -3.65 -19.76
C HIS A 493 1.01 -3.20 -21.22
N GLN A 494 1.95 -2.41 -21.76
CA GLN A 494 1.79 -1.81 -23.11
C GLN A 494 1.47 -2.83 -24.18
N LEU A 495 2.31 -3.84 -24.37
CA LEU A 495 2.13 -4.84 -25.41
C LEU A 495 0.86 -5.67 -25.20
N ARG A 496 0.52 -5.95 -23.95
CA ARG A 496 -0.69 -6.69 -23.57
C ARG A 496 -1.96 -5.94 -23.98
N LEU A 497 -2.05 -4.64 -23.65
CA LEU A 497 -3.20 -3.83 -23.99
C LEU A 497 -3.24 -3.47 -25.47
N HIS A 498 -2.10 -3.23 -26.12
CA HIS A 498 -2.03 -3.01 -27.57
C HIS A 498 -2.54 -4.20 -28.39
N CYS A 499 -2.31 -5.44 -27.91
CA CYS A 499 -2.89 -6.62 -28.53
C CYS A 499 -4.39 -6.75 -28.25
N ALA A 500 -4.81 -6.55 -26.99
CA ALA A 500 -6.17 -6.86 -26.57
C ALA A 500 -7.21 -5.77 -26.91
N HIS A 501 -6.81 -4.48 -26.94
CA HIS A 501 -7.74 -3.37 -27.12
C HIS A 501 -8.28 -3.29 -28.56
N LYS A 502 -9.55 -2.93 -28.70
CA LYS A 502 -10.25 -2.82 -30.00
C LYS A 502 -9.60 -1.83 -30.97
N ASP A 503 -8.98 -0.76 -30.44
CA ASP A 503 -8.24 0.24 -31.23
C ASP A 503 -6.76 -0.16 -31.43
N GLY A 504 -6.35 -1.34 -30.97
CA GLY A 504 -5.10 -2.02 -31.28
C GLY A 504 -5.36 -3.19 -32.21
N LEU A 505 -4.97 -4.43 -31.82
CA LEU A 505 -5.23 -5.63 -32.62
C LEU A 505 -6.57 -6.29 -32.30
N GLY A 506 -7.22 -5.96 -31.18
CA GLY A 506 -8.49 -6.54 -30.75
C GLY A 506 -8.42 -8.00 -30.29
N LEU A 507 -7.22 -8.58 -30.23
CA LEU A 507 -6.98 -9.99 -29.91
C LEU A 507 -6.00 -10.10 -28.73
N PRO A 508 -6.45 -10.61 -27.56
CA PRO A 508 -5.59 -10.71 -26.39
C PRO A 508 -4.49 -11.75 -26.56
N ILE A 509 -3.40 -11.57 -25.80
CA ILE A 509 -2.32 -12.56 -25.72
C ILE A 509 -2.83 -13.81 -25.01
N VAL A 510 -2.51 -14.99 -25.55
CA VAL A 510 -2.86 -16.29 -24.96
C VAL A 510 -2.36 -16.37 -23.52
N GLY A 511 -3.26 -16.71 -22.60
CA GLY A 511 -2.95 -16.84 -21.18
C GLY A 511 -2.81 -15.50 -20.41
N ASP A 512 -3.19 -14.39 -21.02
CA ASP A 512 -3.25 -13.10 -20.32
C ASP A 512 -4.48 -13.02 -19.43
N GLU A 513 -4.31 -13.19 -18.13
CA GLU A 513 -5.40 -13.19 -17.14
C GLU A 513 -6.06 -11.82 -16.92
N LEU A 514 -5.37 -10.72 -17.30
CA LEU A 514 -5.92 -9.36 -17.12
C LEU A 514 -6.73 -8.88 -18.33
N TYR A 515 -6.28 -9.16 -19.53
CA TYR A 515 -6.88 -8.62 -20.77
C TYR A 515 -7.49 -9.69 -21.66
N GLY A 516 -7.37 -10.98 -21.31
CA GLY A 516 -7.87 -12.12 -22.05
C GLY A 516 -8.38 -13.24 -21.16
N LYS A 517 -8.02 -14.47 -21.47
CA LYS A 517 -8.36 -15.68 -20.73
C LYS A 517 -7.13 -16.24 -20.05
N LYS A 518 -7.26 -16.60 -18.76
CA LYS A 518 -6.20 -17.28 -18.01
C LYS A 518 -5.80 -18.59 -18.70
N GLY A 519 -4.50 -18.81 -18.83
CA GLY A 519 -3.91 -20.05 -19.33
C GLY A 519 -2.83 -20.58 -18.40
N HIS A 520 -2.10 -21.60 -18.83
CA HIS A 520 -0.97 -22.14 -18.07
C HIS A 520 0.11 -21.06 -17.83
N ARG A 521 0.39 -20.20 -18.81
CA ARG A 521 1.25 -19.02 -18.73
C ARG A 521 0.84 -17.99 -19.78
N MET A 522 1.21 -16.74 -19.57
CA MET A 522 1.06 -15.72 -20.61
C MET A 522 2.12 -15.93 -21.72
N MET A 523 1.69 -15.98 -22.96
CA MET A 523 2.53 -16.21 -24.13
C MET A 523 3.09 -14.88 -24.67
N LEU A 524 3.83 -14.16 -23.81
CA LEU A 524 4.60 -12.96 -24.13
C LEU A 524 6.04 -13.16 -23.64
N HIS A 525 7.01 -12.98 -24.56
CA HIS A 525 8.41 -13.27 -24.30
C HIS A 525 9.33 -12.18 -24.85
N ALA A 526 10.21 -11.63 -24.03
CA ALA A 526 11.25 -10.69 -24.42
C ALA A 526 12.39 -11.45 -25.13
N TYR A 527 12.21 -11.67 -26.42
CA TYR A 527 12.99 -12.58 -27.24
C TYR A 527 14.41 -12.08 -27.57
N SER A 528 14.56 -10.78 -27.87
CA SER A 528 15.84 -10.24 -28.32
C SER A 528 16.12 -8.87 -27.76
N LEU A 529 17.39 -8.66 -27.39
CA LEU A 529 17.95 -7.38 -26.97
C LEU A 529 19.21 -7.07 -27.78
N THR A 530 19.27 -5.85 -28.37
CA THR A 530 20.47 -5.37 -29.05
C THR A 530 20.80 -3.97 -28.56
N PHE A 531 22.01 -3.78 -28.06
CA PHE A 531 22.52 -2.49 -27.60
C PHE A 531 24.04 -2.48 -27.58
N ARG A 532 24.64 -1.30 -27.51
CA ARG A 532 26.07 -1.13 -27.34
C ARG A 532 26.40 -0.92 -25.85
N ASN A 533 27.26 -1.76 -25.27
CA ASN A 533 27.70 -1.59 -23.88
C ASN A 533 28.32 -0.20 -23.73
N PRO A 534 27.81 0.67 -22.82
CA PRO A 534 28.25 2.06 -22.70
C PRO A 534 29.69 2.22 -22.18
N PHE A 535 30.27 1.17 -21.56
CA PHE A 535 31.63 1.20 -21.01
C PHE A 535 32.65 0.59 -21.98
N SER A 536 32.37 -0.60 -22.49
CA SER A 536 33.29 -1.30 -23.38
C SER A 536 33.11 -0.95 -24.86
N GLY A 537 32.00 -0.29 -25.24
CA GLY A 537 31.65 0.00 -26.64
C GLY A 537 31.26 -1.25 -27.46
N LYS A 538 31.29 -2.46 -26.87
CA LYS A 538 30.97 -3.72 -27.54
C LYS A 538 29.47 -3.76 -27.90
N LEU A 539 29.17 -4.20 -29.14
CA LEU A 539 27.79 -4.49 -29.53
C LEU A 539 27.35 -5.81 -28.87
N ILE A 540 26.32 -5.73 -28.06
CA ILE A 540 25.66 -6.88 -27.42
C ILE A 540 24.40 -7.18 -28.21
N ASN A 541 24.28 -8.40 -28.73
CA ASN A 541 23.10 -8.88 -29.44
C ASN A 541 22.75 -10.25 -28.88
N LEU A 542 21.67 -10.31 -28.11
CA LEU A 542 21.25 -11.50 -27.39
C LEU A 542 19.88 -11.95 -27.86
N LYS A 543 19.69 -13.26 -27.85
CA LYS A 543 18.42 -13.91 -28.10
C LYS A 543 18.16 -14.95 -27.02
N SER A 544 16.91 -15.11 -26.62
CA SER A 544 16.44 -16.16 -25.74
C SER A 544 15.52 -17.09 -26.50
N ASP A 545 15.69 -18.38 -26.34
CA ASP A 545 14.85 -19.37 -27.01
C ASP A 545 13.44 -19.39 -26.43
N ILE A 546 12.46 -19.55 -27.31
CA ILE A 546 11.06 -19.57 -26.94
C ILE A 546 10.58 -20.98 -26.74
N GLY A 547 10.10 -21.27 -25.56
CA GLY A 547 9.27 -22.44 -25.32
C GLY A 547 7.77 -22.17 -25.62
N PHE A 548 7.44 -21.64 -26.79
CA PHE A 548 6.06 -21.64 -27.28
C PHE A 548 5.87 -22.95 -28.10
N SER A 549 5.62 -24.04 -27.43
CA SER A 549 5.13 -25.27 -28.01
C SER A 549 3.71 -25.52 -27.55
#